data_14f71dad14c228f56f0dd7f3ce4982d8
#
_entry.id   14f71dad14c228f56f0dd7f3ce4982d8
#
_cell.length_a   1.000
_cell.length_b   1.000
_cell.length_c   1.000
_cell.angle_alpha   90.00
_cell.angle_beta   90.00
_cell.angle_gamma   90.00
#
_symmetry.space_group_name_H-M   'P 1'
#
loop_
_entity.id
_entity.type
_entity.pdbx_description
1 polymer ?
#
loop_
_entity_poly.entity_id
_entity_poly.type
_entity_poly.pdbx_seq_one_letter_code
_entity_poly.pdbx_strand_id
1 'polypeptide(L)'
;MKNDMNALTQRTCLRQRLNFTAALLVVVSVLLGSVMVAQTRPQDYPPTVVFMTDFGTVDDSVNICKGVMYAVMPQLRIVDLTHQVTPFSILDGARFLYGATPYYPAGAVFVVVIDPGVGTSRKAIVAKSGRGQYFVLPDNGLLTLVQARDGIEEVREVNNTAWMIGSKLSSTFHGRDIFSPVGAHLARGDDWTQVGKEMAVNDLVRLPIHSAKLEEQGLTAEVIATDGPFGNLVTNINGEDFEKLGYKRGQDVALKIGDKPLTLPFVKTFGDVPLNKPLLYIDSRGHVGLAVNQGSFAAAFDVKPPQPIFIPRAGK
;
A
#
# COMPACT_ATOMS: atom_id res chain seq x y z
N MET A 1 40.79 54.33 -58.42
CA MET A 1 39.65 53.46 -58.76
C MET A 1 39.74 51.99 -58.25
N LYS A 2 40.92 51.46 -57.92
CA LYS A 2 41.04 50.06 -57.44
C LYS A 2 40.86 49.89 -55.89
N ASN A 3 41.01 50.95 -55.10
CA ASN A 3 40.92 50.89 -53.68
C ASN A 3 39.48 50.95 -53.13
N ASP A 4 38.54 51.54 -53.83
CA ASP A 4 37.19 51.73 -53.41
C ASP A 4 36.32 50.47 -53.61
N MET A 5 36.66 49.64 -54.58
CA MET A 5 35.95 48.38 -54.84
C MET A 5 36.23 47.33 -53.76
N ASN A 6 37.43 47.30 -53.16
CA ASN A 6 37.76 46.36 -52.09
C ASN A 6 37.07 46.69 -50.76
N ALA A 7 36.88 47.97 -50.51
CA ALA A 7 36.20 48.41 -49.27
C ALA A 7 34.67 48.09 -49.29
N LEU A 8 34.05 48.19 -50.47
CA LEU A 8 32.62 47.82 -50.60
C LEU A 8 32.39 46.31 -50.50
N THR A 9 33.24 45.49 -51.05
CA THR A 9 33.13 44.01 -51.02
C THR A 9 33.37 43.47 -49.60
N GLN A 10 34.30 44.03 -48.83
CA GLN A 10 34.53 43.65 -47.45
C GLN A 10 33.34 44.03 -46.50
N ARG A 11 32.73 45.20 -46.73
CA ARG A 11 31.60 45.63 -45.95
C ARG A 11 30.32 44.78 -46.21
N THR A 12 30.11 44.34 -47.45
CA THR A 12 28.97 43.46 -47.79
C THR A 12 29.17 42.03 -47.20
N CYS A 13 30.38 41.49 -47.24
CA CYS A 13 30.71 40.19 -46.69
C CYS A 13 30.57 40.16 -45.12
N LEU A 14 30.99 41.27 -44.47
CA LEU A 14 30.87 41.40 -43.03
C LEU A 14 29.42 41.52 -42.59
N ARG A 15 28.58 42.28 -43.32
CA ARG A 15 27.13 42.39 -43.05
C ARG A 15 26.39 41.07 -43.28
N GLN A 16 26.73 40.29 -44.30
CA GLN A 16 26.15 38.98 -44.53
C GLN A 16 26.53 37.97 -43.43
N ARG A 17 27.78 37.99 -42.95
CA ARG A 17 28.21 37.12 -41.84
C ARG A 17 27.54 37.50 -40.51
N LEU A 18 27.35 38.79 -40.21
CA LEU A 18 26.62 39.24 -39.01
C LEU A 18 25.14 38.88 -39.05
N ASN A 19 24.50 38.94 -40.22
CA ASN A 19 23.09 38.56 -40.35
C ASN A 19 22.90 37.04 -40.25
N PHE A 20 23.85 36.22 -40.73
CA PHE A 20 23.79 34.75 -40.55
C PHE A 20 24.01 34.32 -39.11
N THR A 21 24.93 34.96 -38.39
CA THR A 21 25.16 34.67 -36.96
C THR A 21 23.99 35.12 -36.09
N ALA A 22 23.37 36.26 -36.37
CA ALA A 22 22.19 36.74 -35.69
C ALA A 22 20.96 35.83 -35.96
N ALA A 23 20.76 35.39 -37.20
CA ALA A 23 19.70 34.45 -37.56
C ALA A 23 19.90 33.07 -36.92
N LEU A 24 21.13 32.56 -36.82
CA LEU A 24 21.45 31.29 -36.19
C LEU A 24 21.24 31.34 -34.67
N LEU A 25 21.59 32.45 -34.02
CA LEU A 25 21.37 32.66 -32.59
C LEU A 25 19.88 32.75 -32.25
N VAL A 26 19.06 33.37 -33.10
CA VAL A 26 17.60 33.44 -32.90
C VAL A 26 16.96 32.07 -33.10
N VAL A 27 17.39 31.28 -34.09
CA VAL A 27 16.87 29.92 -34.33
C VAL A 27 17.26 28.97 -33.18
N VAL A 28 18.50 29.07 -32.66
CA VAL A 28 18.95 28.28 -31.51
C VAL A 28 18.22 28.68 -30.24
N SER A 29 17.91 29.98 -30.03
CA SER A 29 17.15 30.46 -28.90
C SER A 29 15.67 30.01 -28.95
N VAL A 30 15.07 29.93 -30.15
CA VAL A 30 13.71 29.42 -30.34
C VAL A 30 13.65 27.90 -30.14
N LEU A 31 14.71 27.18 -30.56
CA LEU A 31 14.78 25.72 -30.31
C LEU A 31 15.07 25.35 -28.85
N LEU A 32 15.83 26.19 -28.13
CA LEU A 32 16.05 26.01 -26.66
C LEU A 32 14.87 26.45 -25.80
N GLY A 33 14.04 27.39 -26.32
CA GLY A 33 12.82 27.83 -25.62
C GLY A 33 11.64 26.86 -25.71
N SER A 34 11.72 25.80 -26.53
CA SER A 34 10.62 24.86 -26.79
C SER A 34 10.78 23.50 -26.09
N VAL A 35 11.78 23.31 -25.25
CA VAL A 35 11.73 22.29 -24.22
C VAL A 35 10.91 22.86 -23.04
N MET A 36 9.64 23.19 -23.30
CA MET A 36 8.63 23.09 -22.24
C MET A 36 8.65 21.63 -21.83
N VAL A 37 9.35 21.33 -20.74
CA VAL A 37 8.96 20.23 -19.87
C VAL A 37 7.49 20.49 -19.63
N ALA A 38 6.63 19.73 -20.28
CA ALA A 38 5.23 19.62 -19.86
C ALA A 38 5.33 19.18 -18.41
N GLN A 39 5.31 20.14 -17.49
CA GLN A 39 4.92 19.87 -16.11
C GLN A 39 3.54 19.27 -16.28
N THR A 40 3.48 17.95 -16.25
CA THR A 40 2.23 17.25 -16.04
C THR A 40 1.64 17.91 -14.80
N ARG A 41 0.61 18.76 -15.00
CA ARG A 41 -0.20 19.23 -13.88
C ARG A 41 -0.45 17.99 -13.03
N PRO A 42 -0.28 18.04 -11.71
CA PRO A 42 -0.73 16.94 -10.87
C PRO A 42 -2.15 16.64 -11.35
N GLN A 43 -2.38 15.44 -11.85
CA GLN A 43 -3.71 15.04 -12.27
C GLN A 43 -4.56 15.24 -11.03
N ASP A 44 -5.55 16.15 -11.07
CA ASP A 44 -6.42 16.45 -9.93
C ASP A 44 -7.09 15.13 -9.55
N TYR A 45 -6.50 14.45 -8.58
CA TYR A 45 -7.07 13.21 -8.08
C TYR A 45 -8.36 13.56 -7.37
N PRO A 46 -9.52 13.07 -7.83
CA PRO A 46 -10.78 13.45 -7.25
C PRO A 46 -10.83 13.05 -5.77
N PRO A 47 -11.44 13.86 -4.91
CA PRO A 47 -11.56 13.58 -3.49
C PRO A 47 -12.04 12.15 -3.26
N THR A 48 -11.17 11.31 -2.70
CA THR A 48 -11.43 9.87 -2.59
C THR A 48 -11.07 9.35 -1.21
N VAL A 49 -12.01 8.67 -0.58
CA VAL A 49 -11.78 7.82 0.58
C VAL A 49 -11.69 6.37 0.12
N VAL A 50 -10.63 5.68 0.53
CA VAL A 50 -10.47 4.23 0.42
C VAL A 50 -10.85 3.63 1.76
N PHE A 51 -11.99 2.92 1.79
CA PHE A 51 -12.59 2.46 3.04
C PHE A 51 -12.35 0.98 3.26
N MET A 52 -11.86 0.61 4.45
CA MET A 52 -11.57 -0.77 4.83
C MET A 52 -11.98 -1.01 6.29
N THR A 53 -12.68 -2.13 6.52
CA THR A 53 -13.12 -2.55 7.86
C THR A 53 -13.14 -4.06 8.01
N ASP A 54 -13.36 -4.54 9.23
CA ASP A 54 -13.73 -5.92 9.56
C ASP A 54 -15.23 -6.08 9.92
N PHE A 55 -16.06 -5.09 9.54
CA PHE A 55 -17.49 -5.07 9.88
C PHE A 55 -18.32 -6.12 9.14
N GLY A 56 -17.80 -6.66 8.03
CA GLY A 56 -18.59 -7.45 7.09
C GLY A 56 -19.56 -6.59 6.29
N THR A 57 -20.53 -7.26 5.65
CA THR A 57 -21.57 -6.63 4.81
C THR A 57 -22.96 -7.14 5.15
N VAL A 58 -23.11 -7.79 6.31
CA VAL A 58 -24.37 -8.41 6.73
C VAL A 58 -25.33 -7.37 7.33
N ASP A 59 -24.79 -6.35 7.99
CA ASP A 59 -25.57 -5.28 8.63
C ASP A 59 -25.33 -3.90 7.95
N ASP A 60 -25.88 -2.87 8.56
CA ASP A 60 -25.87 -1.50 8.04
C ASP A 60 -24.62 -0.68 8.42
N SER A 61 -23.69 -1.23 9.21
CA SER A 61 -22.56 -0.52 9.81
C SER A 61 -21.71 0.21 8.78
N VAL A 62 -21.35 -0.47 7.67
CA VAL A 62 -20.58 0.12 6.56
C VAL A 62 -21.33 1.28 5.91
N ASN A 63 -22.63 1.09 5.66
CA ASN A 63 -23.45 2.08 4.97
C ASN A 63 -23.75 3.30 5.85
N ILE A 64 -23.89 3.13 7.15
CA ILE A 64 -24.00 4.23 8.11
C ILE A 64 -22.72 5.08 8.09
N CYS A 65 -21.54 4.45 8.12
CA CYS A 65 -20.26 5.15 7.98
C CYS A 65 -20.17 5.96 6.68
N LYS A 66 -20.58 5.38 5.55
CA LYS A 66 -20.64 6.09 4.25
C LYS A 66 -21.64 7.24 4.29
N GLY A 67 -22.79 7.06 4.92
CA GLY A 67 -23.79 8.12 5.08
C GLY A 67 -23.22 9.34 5.82
N VAL A 68 -22.42 9.10 6.88
CA VAL A 68 -21.71 10.17 7.60
C VAL A 68 -20.68 10.86 6.69
N MET A 69 -19.91 10.11 5.91
CA MET A 69 -18.96 10.69 4.96
C MET A 69 -19.65 11.57 3.93
N TYR A 70 -20.79 11.14 3.37
CA TYR A 70 -21.58 11.92 2.42
C TYR A 70 -22.23 13.16 3.05
N ALA A 71 -22.58 13.11 4.34
CA ALA A 71 -23.08 14.30 5.05
C ALA A 71 -22.01 15.41 5.14
N VAL A 72 -20.73 15.04 5.27
CA VAL A 72 -19.59 15.98 5.26
C VAL A 72 -19.28 16.47 3.85
N MET A 73 -19.28 15.55 2.87
CA MET A 73 -18.95 15.84 1.47
C MET A 73 -19.85 15.03 0.52
N PRO A 74 -20.97 15.61 0.02
CA PRO A 74 -21.91 14.88 -0.84
C PRO A 74 -21.33 14.33 -2.14
N GLN A 75 -20.28 14.93 -2.70
CA GLN A 75 -19.61 14.50 -3.94
C GLN A 75 -18.40 13.59 -3.67
N LEU A 76 -18.24 13.12 -2.45
CA LEU A 76 -17.12 12.25 -2.07
C LEU A 76 -17.14 10.95 -2.89
N ARG A 77 -16.01 10.59 -3.45
CA ARG A 77 -15.80 9.26 -4.01
C ARG A 77 -15.37 8.29 -2.91
N ILE A 78 -16.15 7.25 -2.67
CA ILE A 78 -15.80 6.20 -1.72
C ILE A 78 -15.49 4.92 -2.50
N VAL A 79 -14.32 4.34 -2.25
CA VAL A 79 -13.88 3.07 -2.79
C VAL A 79 -13.78 2.07 -1.64
N ASP A 80 -14.54 1.00 -1.69
CA ASP A 80 -14.43 -0.09 -0.73
C ASP A 80 -13.19 -0.92 -1.07
N LEU A 81 -12.18 -0.92 -0.19
CA LEU A 81 -11.06 -1.83 -0.35
C LEU A 81 -11.49 -3.25 0.02
N THR A 82 -12.02 -3.41 1.20
CA THR A 82 -12.74 -4.61 1.69
C THR A 82 -13.39 -4.31 3.03
N HIS A 83 -14.49 -5.01 3.32
CA HIS A 83 -15.12 -5.03 4.65
C HIS A 83 -15.10 -6.45 5.25
N GLN A 84 -14.31 -7.35 4.65
CA GLN A 84 -14.15 -8.75 5.03
C GLN A 84 -12.73 -9.02 5.58
N VAL A 85 -12.11 -8.02 6.23
CA VAL A 85 -10.89 -8.29 7.00
C VAL A 85 -11.26 -9.30 8.08
N THR A 86 -10.39 -10.25 8.36
CA THR A 86 -10.61 -11.21 9.44
C THR A 86 -10.96 -10.47 10.73
N PRO A 87 -12.11 -10.74 11.37
CA PRO A 87 -12.56 -9.99 12.53
C PRO A 87 -11.49 -9.89 13.61
N PHE A 88 -11.25 -8.67 14.10
CA PHE A 88 -10.27 -8.31 15.12
C PHE A 88 -8.79 -8.49 14.73
N SER A 89 -8.50 -8.96 13.51
CA SER A 89 -7.13 -9.21 13.07
C SER A 89 -6.46 -7.94 12.56
N ILE A 90 -5.75 -7.24 13.44
CA ILE A 90 -4.97 -6.05 13.09
C ILE A 90 -3.87 -6.39 12.06
N LEU A 91 -3.24 -7.56 12.18
CA LEU A 91 -2.21 -8.02 11.23
C LEU A 91 -2.78 -8.21 9.81
N ASP A 92 -3.96 -8.80 9.70
CA ASP A 92 -4.60 -9.01 8.39
C ASP A 92 -4.99 -7.66 7.76
N GLY A 93 -5.53 -6.72 8.56
CA GLY A 93 -5.77 -5.34 8.13
C GLY A 93 -4.50 -4.63 7.67
N ALA A 94 -3.40 -4.74 8.43
CA ALA A 94 -2.11 -4.17 8.06
C ALA A 94 -1.56 -4.75 6.74
N ARG A 95 -1.75 -6.06 6.51
CA ARG A 95 -1.36 -6.72 5.25
C ARG A 95 -2.16 -6.20 4.05
N PHE A 96 -3.49 -6.08 4.18
CA PHE A 96 -4.31 -5.54 3.11
C PHE A 96 -3.97 -4.09 2.81
N LEU A 97 -3.78 -3.28 3.84
CA LEU A 97 -3.37 -1.90 3.70
C LEU A 97 -2.01 -1.78 2.98
N TYR A 98 -1.02 -2.53 3.44
CA TYR A 98 0.31 -2.61 2.81
C TYR A 98 0.23 -3.01 1.34
N GLY A 99 -0.59 -4.02 1.02
CA GLY A 99 -0.74 -4.51 -0.35
C GLY A 99 -1.46 -3.53 -1.28
N ALA A 100 -2.37 -2.70 -0.76
CA ALA A 100 -3.18 -1.80 -1.56
C ALA A 100 -2.52 -0.43 -1.82
N THR A 101 -1.85 0.14 -0.82
CA THR A 101 -1.33 1.52 -0.88
C THR A 101 -0.42 1.83 -2.09
N PRO A 102 0.40 0.91 -2.64
CA PRO A 102 1.21 1.19 -3.84
C PRO A 102 0.39 1.55 -5.09
N TYR A 103 -0.87 1.14 -5.15
CA TYR A 103 -1.75 1.32 -6.31
C TYR A 103 -2.62 2.58 -6.23
N TYR A 104 -2.51 3.34 -5.13
CA TYR A 104 -3.23 4.60 -4.95
C TYR A 104 -2.27 5.79 -5.03
N PRO A 105 -2.69 6.91 -5.64
CA PRO A 105 -1.85 8.09 -5.77
C PRO A 105 -1.69 8.84 -4.45
N ALA A 106 -0.78 9.83 -4.44
CA ALA A 106 -0.73 10.84 -3.39
C ALA A 106 -2.08 11.56 -3.25
N GLY A 107 -2.43 11.99 -2.04
CA GLY A 107 -3.72 12.61 -1.73
C GLY A 107 -4.86 11.62 -1.47
N ALA A 108 -4.70 10.32 -1.73
CA ALA A 108 -5.69 9.32 -1.33
C ALA A 108 -5.81 9.25 0.20
N VAL A 109 -7.04 9.17 0.70
CA VAL A 109 -7.35 9.07 2.14
C VAL A 109 -7.83 7.67 2.45
N PHE A 110 -7.07 6.94 3.24
CA PHE A 110 -7.44 5.61 3.72
C PHE A 110 -8.16 5.73 5.07
N VAL A 111 -9.42 5.34 5.14
CA VAL A 111 -10.17 5.16 6.38
C VAL A 111 -10.20 3.69 6.71
N VAL A 112 -9.52 3.30 7.79
CA VAL A 112 -9.30 1.89 8.13
C VAL A 112 -9.78 1.63 9.55
N VAL A 113 -10.78 0.76 9.70
CA VAL A 113 -11.39 0.48 10.99
C VAL A 113 -11.38 -1.02 11.28
N ILE A 114 -10.28 -1.49 11.81
CA ILE A 114 -10.14 -2.77 12.49
C ILE A 114 -9.74 -2.43 13.92
N ASP A 115 -10.70 -2.42 14.82
CA ASP A 115 -10.58 -1.73 16.11
C ASP A 115 -11.08 -2.55 17.29
N PRO A 116 -10.38 -3.63 17.69
CA PRO A 116 -10.72 -4.39 18.90
C PRO A 116 -10.61 -3.56 20.18
N GLY A 117 -10.00 -2.37 20.13
CA GLY A 117 -9.85 -1.43 21.24
C GLY A 117 -10.83 -0.24 21.21
N VAL A 118 -11.93 -0.32 20.48
CA VAL A 118 -12.94 0.74 20.44
C VAL A 118 -13.45 1.10 21.84
N GLY A 119 -13.56 2.40 22.13
CA GLY A 119 -14.03 2.88 23.43
C GLY A 119 -13.02 2.79 24.59
N THR A 120 -11.80 2.33 24.34
CA THR A 120 -10.69 2.33 25.32
C THR A 120 -9.81 3.59 25.17
N SER A 121 -8.67 3.60 25.86
CA SER A 121 -7.68 4.68 25.77
C SER A 121 -6.84 4.69 24.49
N ARG A 122 -7.04 3.72 23.54
CA ARG A 122 -6.33 3.74 22.26
C ARG A 122 -6.65 5.01 21.49
N LYS A 123 -5.64 5.64 20.93
CA LYS A 123 -5.80 6.90 20.18
C LYS A 123 -6.43 6.67 18.81
N ALA A 124 -7.27 7.61 18.38
CA ALA A 124 -7.60 7.77 16.97
C ALA A 124 -6.58 8.71 16.34
N ILE A 125 -6.05 8.38 15.17
CA ILE A 125 -4.99 9.15 14.53
C ILE A 125 -5.26 9.43 13.07
N VAL A 126 -4.64 10.51 12.59
CA VAL A 126 -4.37 10.77 11.18
C VAL A 126 -2.86 10.73 10.98
N ALA A 127 -2.39 9.93 10.03
CA ALA A 127 -1.01 9.87 9.64
C ALA A 127 -0.84 10.20 8.16
N LYS A 128 0.28 10.85 7.80
CA LYS A 128 0.68 11.12 6.42
C LYS A 128 1.93 10.32 6.10
N SER A 129 1.88 9.51 5.05
CA SER A 129 3.05 8.73 4.61
C SER A 129 3.98 9.51 3.69
N GLY A 130 5.23 9.04 3.53
CA GLY A 130 6.18 9.55 2.56
C GLY A 130 5.72 9.47 1.10
N ARG A 131 4.65 8.75 0.82
CA ARG A 131 3.96 8.75 -0.50
C ARG A 131 2.89 9.85 -0.62
N GLY A 132 2.71 10.69 0.39
CA GLY A 132 1.70 11.74 0.41
C GLY A 132 0.27 11.23 0.57
N GLN A 133 0.06 10.02 1.07
CA GLN A 133 -1.23 9.42 1.37
C GLN A 133 -1.60 9.65 2.83
N TYR A 134 -2.89 9.78 3.12
CA TYR A 134 -3.40 9.97 4.47
C TYR A 134 -4.07 8.70 5.00
N PHE A 135 -3.91 8.45 6.29
CA PHE A 135 -4.46 7.29 6.99
C PHE A 135 -5.23 7.75 8.22
N VAL A 136 -6.50 7.43 8.27
CA VAL A 136 -7.41 7.70 9.41
C VAL A 136 -7.77 6.36 10.02
N LEU A 137 -7.25 6.09 11.21
CA LEU A 137 -7.34 4.74 11.80
C LEU A 137 -7.07 4.76 13.32
N PRO A 138 -7.39 3.66 14.04
CA PRO A 138 -6.94 3.47 15.41
C PRO A 138 -5.43 3.24 15.46
N ASP A 139 -4.76 3.87 16.44
CA ASP A 139 -3.35 3.63 16.73
C ASP A 139 -3.19 2.31 17.49
N ASN A 140 -3.17 1.22 16.75
CA ASN A 140 -3.11 -0.16 17.27
C ASN A 140 -2.17 -1.09 16.50
N GLY A 141 -1.34 -0.51 15.59
CA GLY A 141 -0.38 -1.27 14.80
C GLY A 141 -0.75 -1.47 13.33
N LEU A 142 -1.92 -1.02 12.88
CA LEU A 142 -2.35 -1.12 11.46
C LEU A 142 -1.35 -0.48 10.49
N LEU A 143 -0.60 0.56 10.89
CA LEU A 143 0.40 1.22 10.05
C LEU A 143 1.76 0.52 10.01
N THR A 144 1.99 -0.50 10.81
CA THR A 144 3.33 -1.11 10.99
C THR A 144 4.02 -1.45 9.67
N LEU A 145 3.33 -2.10 8.74
CA LEU A 145 3.91 -2.53 7.46
C LEU A 145 4.07 -1.36 6.48
N VAL A 146 3.11 -0.44 6.43
CA VAL A 146 3.18 0.78 5.61
C VAL A 146 4.30 1.69 6.10
N GLN A 147 4.43 1.88 7.43
CA GLN A 147 5.50 2.65 8.02
C GLN A 147 6.89 2.09 7.69
N ALA A 148 7.03 0.77 7.71
CA ALA A 148 8.30 0.11 7.40
C ALA A 148 8.73 0.29 5.93
N ARG A 149 7.77 0.34 4.98
CA ARG A 149 8.06 0.47 3.55
C ARG A 149 8.15 1.91 3.09
N ASP A 150 7.14 2.73 3.45
CA ASP A 150 6.93 4.06 2.86
C ASP A 150 7.35 5.19 3.80
N GLY A 151 7.59 4.89 5.08
CA GLY A 151 7.76 5.89 6.14
C GLY A 151 6.46 6.61 6.50
N ILE A 152 6.44 7.23 7.67
CA ILE A 152 5.40 8.17 8.10
C ILE A 152 6.09 9.52 8.34
N GLU A 153 5.62 10.56 7.65
CA GLU A 153 6.18 11.91 7.75
C GLU A 153 5.67 12.64 8.99
N GLU A 154 4.37 12.54 9.24
CA GLU A 154 3.69 13.24 10.31
C GLU A 154 2.49 12.43 10.81
N VAL A 155 2.19 12.55 12.10
CA VAL A 155 1.02 11.92 12.73
C VAL A 155 0.37 12.87 13.72
N ARG A 156 -0.96 12.87 13.76
CA ARG A 156 -1.77 13.68 14.67
C ARG A 156 -2.81 12.84 15.38
N GLU A 157 -3.00 13.10 16.66
CA GLU A 157 -4.12 12.55 17.40
C GLU A 157 -5.41 13.29 17.04
N VAL A 158 -6.47 12.54 16.74
CA VAL A 158 -7.80 13.11 16.48
C VAL A 158 -8.45 13.49 17.81
N ASN A 159 -8.46 14.77 18.13
CA ASN A 159 -9.08 15.29 19.36
C ASN A 159 -9.91 16.56 19.14
N ASN A 160 -10.01 17.06 17.90
CA ASN A 160 -10.90 18.15 17.55
C ASN A 160 -12.31 17.61 17.26
N THR A 161 -13.26 17.87 18.18
CA THR A 161 -14.65 17.41 18.05
C THR A 161 -15.42 18.00 16.86
N ALA A 162 -14.93 19.11 16.27
CA ALA A 162 -15.52 19.67 15.06
C ALA A 162 -15.29 18.80 13.82
N TRP A 163 -14.33 17.87 13.88
CA TRP A 163 -14.05 16.88 12.84
C TRP A 163 -14.78 15.55 13.05
N MET A 164 -15.56 15.43 14.11
CA MET A 164 -16.29 14.23 14.50
C MET A 164 -17.79 14.43 14.28
N ILE A 165 -18.59 13.40 14.48
CA ILE A 165 -20.06 13.49 14.34
C ILE A 165 -20.70 14.46 15.38
N GLY A 166 -19.96 14.81 16.40
CA GLY A 166 -20.36 15.70 17.48
C GLY A 166 -19.58 15.45 18.76
N SER A 167 -19.98 16.06 19.87
CA SER A 167 -19.29 15.94 21.15
C SER A 167 -19.67 14.69 21.96
N LYS A 168 -20.82 14.07 21.66
CA LYS A 168 -21.29 12.84 22.33
C LYS A 168 -21.05 11.64 21.42
N LEU A 169 -19.89 10.99 21.62
CA LEU A 169 -19.48 9.82 20.85
C LEU A 169 -20.00 8.53 21.49
N SER A 170 -20.30 7.54 20.67
CA SER A 170 -20.57 6.17 21.11
C SER A 170 -19.27 5.52 21.60
N SER A 171 -19.32 4.72 22.65
CA SER A 171 -18.19 3.91 23.11
C SER A 171 -17.94 2.66 22.25
N THR A 172 -18.82 2.37 21.28
CA THR A 172 -18.77 1.13 20.50
C THR A 172 -18.75 1.34 18.98
N PHE A 173 -18.83 2.60 18.49
CA PHE A 173 -18.91 2.84 17.06
C PHE A 173 -18.07 4.05 16.61
N HIS A 174 -16.78 4.06 16.91
CA HIS A 174 -15.85 5.10 16.46
C HIS A 174 -15.66 5.11 14.94
N GLY A 175 -15.95 4.01 14.23
CA GLY A 175 -16.04 3.98 12.77
C GLY A 175 -16.95 5.06 12.22
N ARG A 176 -18.15 5.15 12.78
CA ARG A 176 -19.15 6.16 12.44
C ARG A 176 -18.80 7.54 13.00
N ASP A 177 -18.42 7.61 14.27
CA ASP A 177 -18.40 8.87 15.02
C ASP A 177 -17.10 9.66 14.83
N ILE A 178 -15.98 8.99 14.55
CA ILE A 178 -14.65 9.59 14.46
C ILE A 178 -14.03 9.36 13.07
N PHE A 179 -13.80 8.09 12.67
CA PHE A 179 -12.96 7.82 11.50
C PHE A 179 -13.63 8.23 10.19
N SER A 180 -14.92 8.00 10.02
CA SER A 180 -15.66 8.36 8.82
C SER A 180 -15.72 9.88 8.57
N PRO A 181 -16.16 10.72 9.51
CA PRO A 181 -16.21 12.16 9.28
C PRO A 181 -14.81 12.75 9.10
N VAL A 182 -13.80 12.30 9.86
CA VAL A 182 -12.41 12.76 9.70
C VAL A 182 -11.88 12.45 8.30
N GLY A 183 -12.12 11.23 7.79
CA GLY A 183 -11.73 10.85 6.44
C GLY A 183 -12.38 11.72 5.36
N ALA A 184 -13.64 12.08 5.53
CA ALA A 184 -14.36 12.94 4.60
C ALA A 184 -13.86 14.39 4.64
N HIS A 185 -13.54 14.94 5.81
CA HIS A 185 -12.90 16.25 5.96
C HIS A 185 -11.56 16.31 5.24
N LEU A 186 -10.71 15.29 5.43
CA LEU A 186 -9.42 15.20 4.72
C LEU A 186 -9.60 15.13 3.20
N ALA A 187 -10.50 14.28 2.72
CA ALA A 187 -10.77 14.15 1.29
C ALA A 187 -11.34 15.44 0.69
N ARG A 188 -12.09 16.23 1.46
CA ARG A 188 -12.58 17.57 1.07
C ARG A 188 -11.46 18.59 0.92
N GLY A 189 -10.27 18.32 1.51
CA GLY A 189 -9.13 19.23 1.50
C GLY A 189 -9.09 20.21 2.65
N ASP A 190 -9.80 19.94 3.74
CA ASP A 190 -9.72 20.74 4.96
C ASP A 190 -8.29 20.69 5.53
N ASP A 191 -7.88 21.75 6.20
CA ASP A 191 -6.55 21.84 6.81
C ASP A 191 -6.38 20.79 7.90
N TRP A 192 -5.72 19.69 7.54
CA TRP A 192 -5.57 18.53 8.40
C TRP A 192 -4.78 18.78 9.70
N THR A 193 -4.05 19.92 9.78
CA THR A 193 -3.40 20.34 11.02
C THR A 193 -4.40 20.68 12.12
N GLN A 194 -5.65 20.94 11.74
CA GLN A 194 -6.74 21.23 12.66
C GLN A 194 -7.39 19.98 13.27
N VAL A 195 -7.03 18.77 12.82
CA VAL A 195 -7.63 17.53 13.34
C VAL A 195 -7.29 17.28 14.81
N GLY A 196 -6.14 17.80 15.25
CA GLY A 196 -5.72 17.70 16.63
C GLY A 196 -4.20 17.83 16.82
N LYS A 197 -3.71 17.36 17.96
CA LYS A 197 -2.31 17.52 18.38
C LYS A 197 -1.38 16.63 17.56
N GLU A 198 -0.23 17.19 17.20
CA GLU A 198 0.88 16.41 16.65
C GLU A 198 1.39 15.39 17.66
N MET A 199 1.77 14.22 17.14
CA MET A 199 2.38 13.13 17.89
C MET A 199 3.73 12.79 17.30
N ALA A 200 4.66 12.31 18.12
CA ALA A 200 5.91 11.77 17.60
C ALA A 200 5.64 10.46 16.84
N VAL A 201 6.20 10.33 15.63
CA VAL A 201 6.06 9.12 14.79
C VAL A 201 6.57 7.86 15.51
N ASN A 202 7.54 8.03 16.42
CA ASN A 202 8.09 6.94 17.23
C ASN A 202 7.13 6.42 18.30
N ASP A 203 6.09 7.21 18.66
CA ASP A 203 5.08 6.82 19.65
C ASP A 203 3.96 5.96 19.03
N LEU A 204 3.95 5.78 17.71
CA LEU A 204 2.99 4.91 17.04
C LEU A 204 3.11 3.47 17.55
N VAL A 205 1.96 2.88 17.86
CA VAL A 205 1.87 1.46 18.21
C VAL A 205 2.33 0.61 17.02
N ARG A 206 3.16 -0.39 17.29
CA ARG A 206 3.68 -1.32 16.29
C ARG A 206 3.33 -2.75 16.64
N LEU A 207 2.93 -3.51 15.62
CA LEU A 207 2.80 -4.95 15.76
C LEU A 207 4.19 -5.60 15.85
N PRO A 208 4.36 -6.63 16.66
CA PRO A 208 5.52 -7.48 16.56
C PRO A 208 5.45 -8.24 15.22
N ILE A 209 6.35 -7.90 14.31
CA ILE A 209 6.46 -8.61 13.03
C ILE A 209 7.55 -9.65 13.17
N HIS A 210 7.17 -10.91 13.09
CA HIS A 210 8.12 -12.00 13.02
C HIS A 210 8.64 -12.11 11.59
N SER A 211 9.94 -11.95 11.40
CA SER A 211 10.59 -12.17 10.11
C SER A 211 10.95 -13.66 9.98
N ALA A 212 10.86 -14.17 8.75
CA ALA A 212 11.42 -15.47 8.44
C ALA A 212 12.94 -15.48 8.74
N LYS A 213 13.45 -16.59 9.26
CA LYS A 213 14.86 -16.75 9.63
C LYS A 213 15.49 -17.82 8.74
N LEU A 214 16.45 -17.37 7.92
CA LEU A 214 17.27 -18.28 7.12
C LEU A 214 18.46 -18.76 7.96
N GLU A 215 18.48 -20.05 8.24
CA GLU A 215 19.48 -20.73 9.06
C GLU A 215 20.27 -21.76 8.23
N GLU A 216 21.29 -22.37 8.83
CA GLU A 216 22.11 -23.38 8.14
C GLU A 216 21.28 -24.60 7.66
N GLN A 217 20.27 -25.01 8.45
CA GLN A 217 19.46 -26.18 8.16
C GLN A 217 18.29 -25.90 7.21
N GLY A 218 17.83 -24.64 7.13
CA GLY A 218 16.65 -24.25 6.36
C GLY A 218 16.12 -22.90 6.74
N LEU A 219 14.83 -22.72 6.52
CA LEU A 219 14.12 -21.46 6.77
C LEU A 219 12.97 -21.71 7.74
N THR A 220 13.02 -21.04 8.88
CA THR A 220 11.97 -21.02 9.91
C THR A 220 11.12 -19.79 9.72
N ALA A 221 9.79 -19.95 9.67
CA ALA A 221 8.85 -18.89 9.38
C ALA A 221 7.45 -19.19 9.92
N GLU A 222 6.46 -18.39 9.50
CA GLU A 222 5.05 -18.55 9.88
C GLU A 222 4.13 -18.50 8.66
N VAL A 223 3.08 -19.33 8.70
CA VAL A 223 1.84 -19.11 7.96
C VAL A 223 1.07 -18.05 8.70
N ILE A 224 0.92 -16.87 8.11
CA ILE A 224 0.39 -15.68 8.82
C ILE A 224 -1.08 -15.40 8.53
N ALA A 225 -1.61 -15.92 7.42
CA ALA A 225 -3.01 -15.70 7.04
C ALA A 225 -3.49 -16.73 6.01
N THR A 226 -4.81 -16.70 5.78
CA THR A 226 -5.46 -17.33 4.61
C THR A 226 -5.80 -16.25 3.60
N ASP A 227 -5.64 -16.52 2.31
CA ASP A 227 -5.92 -15.57 1.25
C ASP A 227 -7.34 -15.74 0.72
N GLY A 228 -8.18 -14.75 1.01
CA GLY A 228 -9.54 -14.56 0.51
C GLY A 228 -10.43 -15.80 0.55
N PRO A 229 -11.37 -15.94 -0.38
CA PRO A 229 -12.30 -17.07 -0.41
C PRO A 229 -11.64 -18.36 -0.92
N PHE A 230 -10.39 -18.28 -1.43
CA PHE A 230 -9.69 -19.42 -2.05
C PHE A 230 -9.03 -20.33 -1.02
N GLY A 231 -8.78 -19.85 0.20
CA GLY A 231 -8.13 -20.64 1.24
C GLY A 231 -6.67 -20.97 0.98
N ASN A 232 -5.98 -20.19 0.16
CA ASN A 232 -4.53 -20.28 0.02
C ASN A 232 -3.87 -19.81 1.31
N LEU A 233 -2.73 -20.38 1.67
CA LEU A 233 -1.97 -19.92 2.82
C LEU A 233 -0.96 -18.86 2.40
N VAL A 234 -0.88 -17.80 3.17
CA VAL A 234 0.10 -16.71 3.04
C VAL A 234 1.15 -16.90 4.13
N THR A 235 2.42 -16.84 3.75
CA THR A 235 3.53 -16.91 4.71
C THR A 235 4.25 -15.58 4.82
N ASN A 236 5.07 -15.42 5.84
CA ASN A 236 5.99 -14.30 6.00
C ASN A 236 7.35 -14.54 5.30
N ILE A 237 7.45 -15.58 4.46
CA ILE A 237 8.65 -15.92 3.72
C ILE A 237 8.75 -15.07 2.47
N ASN A 238 9.79 -14.26 2.36
CA ASN A 238 10.13 -13.56 1.13
C ASN A 238 10.65 -14.54 0.08
N GLY A 239 10.26 -14.38 -1.18
CA GLY A 239 10.70 -15.20 -2.28
C GLY A 239 12.21 -15.25 -2.46
N GLU A 240 12.91 -14.12 -2.24
CA GLU A 240 14.38 -14.07 -2.31
C GLU A 240 15.05 -14.93 -1.23
N ASP A 241 14.49 -14.98 -0.02
CA ASP A 241 15.01 -15.83 1.06
C ASP A 241 14.72 -17.32 0.79
N PHE A 242 13.56 -17.61 0.20
CA PHE A 242 13.24 -18.96 -0.24
C PHE A 242 14.19 -19.45 -1.34
N GLU A 243 14.54 -18.62 -2.32
CA GLU A 243 15.47 -18.97 -3.40
C GLU A 243 16.87 -19.33 -2.86
N LYS A 244 17.30 -18.75 -1.73
CA LYS A 244 18.56 -19.07 -1.05
C LYS A 244 18.59 -20.48 -0.45
N LEU A 245 17.43 -21.16 -0.34
CA LEU A 245 17.36 -22.57 0.03
C LEU A 245 17.85 -23.50 -1.09
N GLY A 246 17.92 -23.03 -2.34
CA GLY A 246 18.47 -23.76 -3.48
C GLY A 246 17.43 -24.52 -4.31
N TYR A 247 16.15 -24.48 -3.98
CA TYR A 247 15.10 -25.12 -4.78
C TYR A 247 14.91 -24.39 -6.13
N LYS A 248 14.62 -25.18 -7.16
CA LYS A 248 14.28 -24.70 -8.50
C LYS A 248 12.84 -25.05 -8.83
N ARG A 249 12.22 -24.24 -9.68
CA ARG A 249 10.86 -24.53 -10.19
C ARG A 249 10.82 -25.90 -10.85
N GLY A 250 9.76 -26.64 -10.57
CA GLY A 250 9.56 -28.00 -10.98
C GLY A 250 10.11 -29.05 -9.99
N GLN A 251 10.80 -28.63 -8.93
CA GLN A 251 11.25 -29.53 -7.86
C GLN A 251 10.22 -29.64 -6.75
N ASP A 252 10.21 -30.78 -6.10
CA ASP A 252 9.44 -30.98 -4.88
C ASP A 252 10.16 -30.36 -3.67
N VAL A 253 9.43 -29.63 -2.87
CA VAL A 253 9.87 -28.94 -1.65
C VAL A 253 9.31 -29.71 -0.46
N ALA A 254 10.17 -30.31 0.34
CA ALA A 254 9.81 -30.80 1.65
C ALA A 254 9.60 -29.60 2.59
N LEU A 255 8.54 -29.65 3.41
CA LEU A 255 8.27 -28.62 4.42
C LEU A 255 7.47 -29.21 5.58
N LYS A 256 7.39 -28.47 6.67
CA LYS A 256 6.60 -28.84 7.84
C LYS A 256 5.76 -27.64 8.28
N ILE A 257 4.44 -27.82 8.43
CA ILE A 257 3.53 -26.81 9.00
C ILE A 257 3.03 -27.34 10.35
N GLY A 258 3.37 -26.65 11.45
CA GLY A 258 3.21 -27.22 12.77
C GLY A 258 3.93 -28.55 12.85
N ASP A 259 3.19 -29.65 13.10
CA ASP A 259 3.72 -31.00 13.13
C ASP A 259 3.49 -31.82 11.85
N LYS A 260 2.82 -31.25 10.85
CA LYS A 260 2.45 -31.93 9.61
C LYS A 260 3.57 -31.84 8.57
N PRO A 261 4.26 -32.91 8.20
CA PRO A 261 5.21 -32.95 7.10
C PRO A 261 4.46 -32.96 5.77
N LEU A 262 4.93 -32.22 4.80
CA LEU A 262 4.35 -32.10 3.47
C LEU A 262 5.47 -32.07 2.42
N THR A 263 5.13 -32.49 1.20
CA THR A 263 5.99 -32.31 0.04
C THR A 263 5.15 -31.70 -1.08
N LEU A 264 5.56 -30.54 -1.58
CA LEU A 264 4.81 -29.77 -2.55
C LEU A 264 5.67 -29.38 -3.75
N PRO A 265 5.18 -29.49 -4.99
CA PRO A 265 5.92 -29.00 -6.14
C PRO A 265 6.02 -27.45 -6.10
N PHE A 266 7.23 -26.94 -6.31
CA PHE A 266 7.47 -25.51 -6.50
C PHE A 266 7.21 -25.14 -7.95
N VAL A 267 6.15 -24.40 -8.21
CA VAL A 267 5.67 -24.09 -9.56
C VAL A 267 5.50 -22.58 -9.77
N LYS A 268 5.25 -22.19 -11.02
CA LYS A 268 5.03 -20.79 -11.37
C LYS A 268 3.59 -20.34 -11.17
N THR A 269 2.64 -21.23 -11.50
CA THR A 269 1.21 -20.91 -11.49
C THR A 269 0.38 -22.11 -11.02
N PHE A 270 -0.86 -21.87 -10.62
CA PHE A 270 -1.80 -22.90 -10.16
C PHE A 270 -2.01 -24.00 -11.21
N GLY A 271 -2.07 -23.64 -12.50
CA GLY A 271 -2.29 -24.58 -13.61
C GLY A 271 -1.12 -25.53 -13.91
N ASP A 272 0.03 -25.35 -13.27
CA ASP A 272 1.18 -26.25 -13.45
C ASP A 272 1.01 -27.59 -12.70
N VAL A 273 -0.04 -27.71 -11.89
CA VAL A 273 -0.42 -28.96 -11.23
C VAL A 273 -1.87 -29.36 -11.62
N PRO A 274 -2.23 -30.65 -11.57
CA PRO A 274 -3.61 -31.07 -11.82
C PRO A 274 -4.61 -30.44 -10.83
N LEU A 275 -5.89 -30.45 -11.19
CA LEU A 275 -6.98 -30.01 -10.32
C LEU A 275 -6.93 -30.73 -8.95
N ASN A 276 -7.22 -29.99 -7.89
CA ASN A 276 -7.21 -30.45 -6.51
C ASN A 276 -5.84 -30.95 -6.00
N LYS A 277 -4.75 -30.59 -6.67
CA LYS A 277 -3.40 -30.89 -6.19
C LYS A 277 -2.78 -29.67 -5.53
N PRO A 278 -2.03 -29.87 -4.43
CA PRO A 278 -1.35 -28.81 -3.73
C PRO A 278 -0.09 -28.34 -4.47
N LEU A 279 0.30 -27.10 -4.21
CA LEU A 279 1.49 -26.46 -4.79
C LEU A 279 2.06 -25.42 -3.83
N LEU A 280 3.35 -25.13 -4.04
CA LEU A 280 4.06 -23.99 -3.47
C LEU A 280 4.43 -23.03 -4.61
N TYR A 281 4.25 -21.74 -4.40
CA TYR A 281 4.51 -20.71 -5.40
C TYR A 281 4.98 -19.41 -4.74
N ILE A 282 5.48 -18.48 -5.54
CA ILE A 282 5.72 -17.09 -5.11
C ILE A 282 4.53 -16.27 -5.59
N ASP A 283 3.85 -15.63 -4.67
CA ASP A 283 2.66 -14.83 -4.95
C ASP A 283 2.97 -13.48 -5.63
N SER A 284 1.94 -12.73 -5.99
CA SER A 284 2.09 -11.41 -6.65
C SER A 284 2.67 -10.31 -5.74
N ARG A 285 2.84 -10.60 -4.46
CA ARG A 285 3.46 -9.70 -3.47
C ARG A 285 4.89 -10.12 -3.14
N GLY A 286 5.41 -11.16 -3.82
CA GLY A 286 6.76 -11.67 -3.64
C GLY A 286 6.94 -12.59 -2.44
N HIS A 287 5.86 -13.16 -1.87
CA HIS A 287 5.94 -14.08 -0.74
C HIS A 287 5.64 -15.53 -1.16
N VAL A 288 6.18 -16.47 -0.40
CA VAL A 288 5.82 -17.88 -0.56
C VAL A 288 4.37 -18.09 -0.14
N GLY A 289 3.58 -18.65 -1.06
CA GLY A 289 2.21 -19.08 -0.84
C GLY A 289 2.07 -20.58 -1.01
N LEU A 290 1.09 -21.17 -0.32
CA LEU A 290 0.70 -22.57 -0.47
C LEU A 290 -0.75 -22.63 -0.92
N ALA A 291 -1.04 -23.35 -1.98
CA ALA A 291 -2.37 -23.41 -2.57
C ALA A 291 -2.75 -24.82 -3.01
N VAL A 292 -4.03 -25.01 -3.30
CA VAL A 292 -4.57 -26.15 -4.03
C VAL A 292 -5.18 -25.65 -5.32
N ASN A 293 -4.81 -26.22 -6.45
CA ASN A 293 -5.37 -25.81 -7.73
C ASN A 293 -6.89 -26.00 -7.74
N GLN A 294 -7.66 -24.88 -7.81
CA GLN A 294 -9.12 -24.81 -7.70
C GLN A 294 -9.69 -25.47 -6.42
N GLY A 295 -8.95 -25.35 -5.31
CA GLY A 295 -9.37 -25.83 -4.00
C GLY A 295 -8.81 -24.98 -2.86
N SER A 296 -9.17 -25.29 -1.62
CA SER A 296 -8.69 -24.62 -0.43
C SER A 296 -7.59 -25.42 0.24
N PHE A 297 -6.38 -24.85 0.32
CA PHE A 297 -5.28 -25.49 1.05
C PHE A 297 -5.57 -25.55 2.55
N ALA A 298 -6.10 -24.47 3.12
CA ALA A 298 -6.47 -24.39 4.53
C ALA A 298 -7.44 -25.49 4.94
N ALA A 299 -8.47 -25.74 4.11
CA ALA A 299 -9.45 -26.79 4.36
C ALA A 299 -8.88 -28.20 4.12
N ALA A 300 -8.14 -28.41 3.00
CA ALA A 300 -7.62 -29.72 2.63
C ALA A 300 -6.59 -30.26 3.64
N PHE A 301 -5.83 -29.37 4.25
CA PHE A 301 -4.76 -29.74 5.19
C PHE A 301 -5.08 -29.36 6.65
N ASP A 302 -6.28 -28.83 6.93
CA ASP A 302 -6.70 -28.35 8.26
C ASP A 302 -5.64 -27.44 8.90
N VAL A 303 -5.28 -26.37 8.19
CA VAL A 303 -4.32 -25.36 8.65
C VAL A 303 -5.07 -24.07 8.97
N LYS A 304 -4.92 -23.61 10.22
CA LYS A 304 -5.49 -22.33 10.70
C LYS A 304 -4.36 -21.42 11.14
N PRO A 305 -4.11 -20.30 10.45
CA PRO A 305 -3.09 -19.34 10.86
C PRO A 305 -3.41 -18.73 12.26
N PRO A 306 -2.36 -18.34 13.04
CA PRO A 306 -0.94 -18.50 12.72
C PRO A 306 -0.43 -19.91 12.97
N GLN A 307 0.50 -20.38 12.14
CA GLN A 307 1.16 -21.67 12.31
C GLN A 307 2.64 -21.58 11.94
N PRO A 308 3.57 -22.22 12.70
CA PRO A 308 4.96 -22.27 12.30
C PRO A 308 5.13 -23.09 11.02
N ILE A 309 6.04 -22.66 10.15
CA ILE A 309 6.45 -23.38 8.96
C ILE A 309 7.98 -23.49 8.93
N PHE A 310 8.49 -24.67 8.57
CA PHE A 310 9.91 -24.91 8.34
C PHE A 310 10.12 -25.52 6.96
N ILE A 311 11.09 -24.99 6.22
CA ILE A 311 11.50 -25.48 4.89
C ILE A 311 13.00 -25.77 4.92
N PRO A 312 13.46 -27.04 4.79
CA PRO A 312 14.87 -27.39 4.78
C PRO A 312 15.56 -26.88 3.51
N ARG A 313 16.88 -26.86 3.48
CA ARG A 313 17.63 -26.60 2.24
C ARG A 313 17.49 -27.76 1.25
N ALA A 314 17.52 -27.40 -0.03
CA ALA A 314 17.52 -28.41 -1.09
C ALA A 314 18.76 -29.34 -0.99
N GLY A 315 18.54 -30.64 -1.12
CA GLY A 315 19.64 -31.63 -1.14
C GLY A 315 20.23 -31.98 0.24
N LYS A 316 19.55 -31.62 1.33
CA LYS A 316 19.90 -32.13 2.68
C LYS A 316 18.92 -33.17 3.16
#